data_a8c8978851f3aaf883b7231915f6afdc
#
_entry.id   a8c8978851f3aaf883b7231915f6afdc
#
_cell.length_a   1.000
_cell.length_b   1.000
_cell.length_c   1.000
_cell.angle_alpha   90.00
_cell.angle_beta   90.00
_cell.angle_gamma   90.00
#
_symmetry.space_group_name_H-M   'P 1'
#
loop_
_entity.id
_entity.type
_entity.pdbx_description
1 polymer ?
#
loop_
_entity_poly.entity_id
_entity_poly.type
_entity_poly.pdbx_seq_one_letter_code
_entity_poly.pdbx_strand_id
1 'polypeptide(L)'
;MAWPLAFNALLVQSMLLIDTFLVAPLGEHPVAAMGIATTIIAFVLGIEIAIGNGIQLLVGRAFGSKSQEDLAIAYRSGLVINISVSLVFLLILTIFDTDIIAAITEDKALASLTETYISITKYLVLITAYTQVCTALLNGCGKTQKPLQGFMLELPINALISYFLINGFGGIVGIGLEGGAWGSLIAVMVRAVFLHLTLKQDTDIDLAYPAHRMLHIEIGPQYFEIYPIAANFFVLSIGATIYQLLFAQLDLYSFVAITLIFPWLRAGTQFPNSWAQASAITITQTLGQNKVHTLTSFISEVTRVGMLISIMIALLFFILSLSIHTVYPNINTHTYHALMTIAPLYIALPIVRAYNTIAGNILRAVGQSHLVLKIHFMTLWLGALPLCAVLVLYLDVSIFWAFAMVPFEEFLKIFWFYRYKKRYIRDLVTDKK
;
A
#
# COMPACT_ATOMS: atom_id res chain seq x y z
N MET A 1 6.85 -16.59 5.09
CA MET A 1 5.79 -15.66 4.64
C MET A 1 6.31 -14.22 4.45
N ALA A 2 7.02 -13.61 5.39
CA ALA A 2 7.36 -12.19 5.34
C ALA A 2 8.25 -11.76 4.15
N TRP A 3 9.30 -12.53 3.83
CA TRP A 3 10.21 -12.16 2.74
C TRP A 3 9.54 -12.12 1.34
N PRO A 4 8.61 -13.05 0.97
CA PRO A 4 7.94 -12.92 -0.31
C PRO A 4 7.05 -11.67 -0.37
N LEU A 5 6.40 -11.29 0.73
CA LEU A 5 5.60 -10.06 0.80
C LEU A 5 6.47 -8.80 0.66
N ALA A 6 7.66 -8.77 1.28
CA ALA A 6 8.59 -7.66 1.15
C ALA A 6 9.13 -7.54 -0.28
N PHE A 7 9.54 -8.66 -0.87
CA PHE A 7 10.00 -8.68 -2.26
C PHE A 7 8.89 -8.27 -3.24
N ASN A 8 7.66 -8.71 -3.00
CA ASN A 8 6.52 -8.33 -3.78
C ASN A 8 6.31 -6.79 -3.78
N ALA A 9 6.37 -6.17 -2.61
CA ALA A 9 6.27 -4.72 -2.49
C ALA A 9 7.40 -3.99 -3.22
N LEU A 10 8.63 -4.53 -3.22
CA LEU A 10 9.76 -3.97 -3.96
C LEU A 10 9.59 -4.12 -5.48
N LEU A 11 9.09 -5.27 -5.97
CA LEU A 11 8.84 -5.49 -7.39
C LEU A 11 7.79 -4.50 -7.94
N VAL A 12 6.72 -4.23 -7.17
CA VAL A 12 5.71 -3.23 -7.54
C VAL A 12 6.35 -1.83 -7.70
N GLN A 13 7.26 -1.44 -6.81
CA GLN A 13 7.96 -0.16 -6.93
C GLN A 13 8.94 -0.15 -8.12
N SER A 14 9.60 -1.29 -8.38
CA SER A 14 10.52 -1.43 -9.51
C SER A 14 9.80 -1.32 -10.86
N MET A 15 8.56 -1.79 -10.95
CA MET A 15 7.74 -1.70 -12.16
C MET A 15 7.53 -0.23 -12.58
N LEU A 16 7.14 0.63 -11.63
CA LEU A 16 6.98 2.06 -11.90
C LEU A 16 8.28 2.73 -12.38
N LEU A 17 9.42 2.34 -11.81
CA LEU A 17 10.72 2.85 -12.23
C LEU A 17 11.07 2.41 -13.67
N ILE A 18 10.79 1.15 -14.02
CA ILE A 18 11.02 0.63 -15.37
C ILE A 18 10.14 1.35 -16.37
N ASP A 19 8.85 1.51 -16.09
CA ASP A 19 7.93 2.24 -16.97
C ASP A 19 8.40 3.68 -17.19
N THR A 20 8.83 4.37 -16.13
CA THR A 20 9.39 5.72 -16.23
C THR A 20 10.65 5.76 -17.09
N PHE A 21 11.55 4.78 -16.91
CA PHE A 21 12.78 4.69 -17.70
C PHE A 21 12.51 4.44 -19.20
N LEU A 22 11.50 3.62 -19.50
CA LEU A 22 11.12 3.31 -20.89
C LEU A 22 10.43 4.50 -21.58
N VAL A 23 9.66 5.29 -20.86
CA VAL A 23 8.95 6.47 -21.39
C VAL A 23 9.85 7.71 -21.47
N ALA A 24 10.90 7.80 -20.63
CA ALA A 24 11.79 8.97 -20.57
C ALA A 24 12.35 9.42 -21.93
N PRO A 25 12.75 8.53 -22.87
CA PRO A 25 13.25 8.95 -24.18
C PRO A 25 12.20 9.63 -25.08
N LEU A 26 10.90 9.51 -24.79
CA LEU A 26 9.82 10.16 -25.54
C LEU A 26 9.73 11.67 -25.26
N GLY A 27 10.39 12.18 -24.20
CA GLY A 27 10.41 13.58 -23.81
C GLY A 27 9.62 13.90 -22.55
N GLU A 28 9.63 15.17 -22.16
CA GLU A 28 9.09 15.64 -20.88
C GLU A 28 7.56 15.51 -20.78
N HIS A 29 6.83 15.87 -21.83
CA HIS A 29 5.35 15.79 -21.84
C HIS A 29 4.83 14.36 -21.66
N PRO A 30 5.33 13.33 -22.37
CA PRO A 30 4.93 11.94 -22.13
C PRO A 30 5.22 11.46 -20.72
N VAL A 31 6.39 11.80 -20.15
CA VAL A 31 6.74 11.45 -18.76
C VAL A 31 5.81 12.13 -17.76
N ALA A 32 5.51 13.40 -17.95
CA ALA A 32 4.58 14.14 -17.09
C ALA A 32 3.15 13.58 -17.20
N ALA A 33 2.68 13.27 -18.42
CA ALA A 33 1.37 12.66 -18.66
C ALA A 33 1.25 11.30 -17.97
N MET A 34 2.25 10.42 -18.12
CA MET A 34 2.32 9.15 -17.41
C MET A 34 2.31 9.37 -15.88
N GLY A 35 3.03 10.37 -15.39
CA GLY A 35 3.10 10.71 -13.96
C GLY A 35 1.74 11.08 -13.38
N ILE A 36 0.97 11.92 -14.07
CA ILE A 36 -0.40 12.31 -13.68
C ILE A 36 -1.31 11.07 -13.70
N ALA A 37 -1.32 10.36 -14.82
CA ALA A 37 -2.19 9.19 -15.00
C ALA A 37 -1.90 8.09 -13.97
N THR A 38 -0.63 7.76 -13.75
CA THR A 38 -0.25 6.75 -12.75
C THR A 38 -0.57 7.18 -11.32
N THR A 39 -0.55 8.47 -11.00
CA THR A 39 -0.97 8.98 -9.69
C THR A 39 -2.46 8.75 -9.46
N ILE A 40 -3.30 9.04 -10.45
CA ILE A 40 -4.75 8.82 -10.39
C ILE A 40 -5.05 7.31 -10.23
N ILE A 41 -4.47 6.49 -11.10
CA ILE A 41 -4.66 5.03 -11.08
C ILE A 41 -4.14 4.42 -9.77
N ALA A 42 -2.95 4.81 -9.30
CA ALA A 42 -2.35 4.30 -8.07
C ALA A 42 -3.21 4.57 -6.82
N PHE A 43 -3.94 5.68 -6.79
CA PHE A 43 -4.89 5.96 -5.71
C PHE A 43 -6.00 4.90 -5.66
N VAL A 44 -6.58 4.54 -6.80
CA VAL A 44 -7.63 3.51 -6.90
C VAL A 44 -7.06 2.13 -6.55
N LEU A 45 -5.91 1.77 -7.13
CA LEU A 45 -5.22 0.50 -6.84
C LEU A 45 -4.86 0.37 -5.36
N GLY A 46 -4.54 1.48 -4.69
CA GLY A 46 -4.28 1.49 -3.25
C GLY A 46 -5.51 1.12 -2.41
N ILE A 47 -6.70 1.54 -2.83
CA ILE A 47 -7.97 1.14 -2.19
C ILE A 47 -8.21 -0.36 -2.40
N GLU A 48 -8.01 -0.87 -3.61
CA GLU A 48 -8.15 -2.31 -3.92
C GLU A 48 -7.18 -3.18 -3.12
N ILE A 49 -5.93 -2.74 -2.97
CA ILE A 49 -4.93 -3.40 -2.11
C ILE A 49 -5.39 -3.40 -0.64
N ALA A 50 -5.96 -2.29 -0.16
CA ALA A 50 -6.47 -2.21 1.21
C ALA A 50 -7.66 -3.15 1.45
N ILE A 51 -8.58 -3.26 0.48
CA ILE A 51 -9.66 -4.26 0.47
C ILE A 51 -9.06 -5.67 0.47
N GLY A 52 -8.09 -5.96 -0.40
CA GLY A 52 -7.36 -7.22 -0.45
C GLY A 52 -6.72 -7.60 0.88
N ASN A 53 -6.13 -6.64 1.60
CA ASN A 53 -5.57 -6.87 2.94
C ASN A 53 -6.66 -7.25 3.97
N GLY A 54 -7.87 -6.72 3.85
CA GLY A 54 -9.01 -7.13 4.65
C GLY A 54 -9.45 -8.57 4.35
N ILE A 55 -9.61 -8.88 3.07
CA ILE A 55 -9.97 -10.23 2.60
C ILE A 55 -8.93 -11.26 3.07
N GLN A 56 -7.65 -10.94 3.00
CA GLN A 56 -6.56 -11.79 3.45
C GLN A 56 -6.68 -12.21 4.93
N LEU A 57 -7.16 -11.34 5.80
CA LEU A 57 -7.37 -11.66 7.21
C LEU A 57 -8.56 -12.62 7.41
N LEU A 58 -9.66 -12.41 6.66
CA LEU A 58 -10.81 -13.30 6.66
C LEU A 58 -10.43 -14.70 6.16
N VAL A 59 -9.75 -14.76 5.02
CA VAL A 59 -9.20 -15.99 4.44
C VAL A 59 -8.28 -16.71 5.43
N GLY A 60 -7.38 -15.98 6.10
CA GLY A 60 -6.46 -16.56 7.08
C GLY A 60 -7.21 -17.24 8.23
N ARG A 61 -8.33 -16.65 8.71
CA ARG A 61 -9.17 -17.23 9.74
C ARG A 61 -9.89 -18.50 9.25
N ALA A 62 -10.49 -18.43 8.05
CA ALA A 62 -11.18 -19.55 7.42
C ALA A 62 -10.23 -20.71 7.13
N PHE A 63 -9.06 -20.44 6.62
CA PHE A 63 -8.03 -21.45 6.37
C PHE A 63 -7.53 -22.10 7.68
N GLY A 64 -7.38 -21.30 8.74
CA GLY A 64 -6.99 -21.80 10.07
C GLY A 64 -8.02 -22.74 10.68
N SER A 65 -9.31 -22.45 10.53
CA SER A 65 -10.42 -23.33 11.00
C SER A 65 -10.64 -24.56 10.11
N LYS A 66 -9.94 -24.67 8.98
CA LYS A 66 -10.13 -25.71 7.94
C LYS A 66 -11.56 -25.73 7.35
N SER A 67 -12.28 -24.62 7.40
CA SER A 67 -13.60 -24.49 6.81
C SER A 67 -13.46 -24.07 5.35
N GLN A 68 -13.68 -25.01 4.43
CA GLN A 68 -13.71 -24.71 2.99
C GLN A 68 -14.91 -23.81 2.62
N GLU A 69 -16.00 -23.93 3.36
CA GLU A 69 -17.17 -23.08 3.21
C GLU A 69 -16.82 -21.61 3.50
N ASP A 70 -16.26 -21.30 4.67
CA ASP A 70 -15.87 -19.94 5.05
C ASP A 70 -14.79 -19.39 4.10
N LEU A 71 -13.89 -20.27 3.62
CA LEU A 71 -12.85 -19.90 2.64
C LEU A 71 -13.48 -19.46 1.30
N ALA A 72 -14.43 -20.26 0.80
CA ALA A 72 -15.14 -19.93 -0.44
C ALA A 72 -16.01 -18.67 -0.28
N ILE A 73 -16.64 -18.48 0.86
CA ILE A 73 -17.41 -17.28 1.20
C ILE A 73 -16.50 -16.06 1.23
N ALA A 74 -15.35 -16.11 1.94
CA ALA A 74 -14.40 -15.01 2.03
C ALA A 74 -13.85 -14.61 0.65
N TYR A 75 -13.51 -15.58 -0.20
CA TYR A 75 -13.05 -15.34 -1.56
C TYR A 75 -14.12 -14.67 -2.44
N ARG A 76 -15.31 -15.21 -2.48
CA ARG A 76 -16.39 -14.72 -3.36
C ARG A 76 -16.93 -13.37 -2.90
N SER A 77 -17.15 -13.17 -1.60
CA SER A 77 -17.53 -11.85 -1.07
C SER A 77 -16.45 -10.83 -1.36
N GLY A 78 -15.18 -11.22 -1.21
CA GLY A 78 -14.03 -10.38 -1.58
C GLY A 78 -14.06 -9.99 -3.05
N LEU A 79 -14.36 -10.92 -3.96
CA LEU A 79 -14.53 -10.63 -5.39
C LEU A 79 -15.66 -9.63 -5.63
N VAL A 80 -16.84 -9.88 -5.04
CA VAL A 80 -17.99 -8.97 -5.20
C VAL A 80 -17.65 -7.57 -4.69
N ILE A 81 -17.07 -7.45 -3.50
CA ILE A 81 -16.73 -6.15 -2.91
C ILE A 81 -15.69 -5.43 -3.77
N ASN A 82 -14.57 -6.10 -4.10
CA ASN A 82 -13.46 -5.44 -4.78
C ASN A 82 -13.81 -5.09 -6.24
N ILE A 83 -14.49 -5.99 -6.96
CA ILE A 83 -14.94 -5.73 -8.33
C ILE A 83 -16.01 -4.64 -8.35
N SER A 84 -16.94 -4.60 -7.38
CA SER A 84 -17.95 -3.53 -7.33
C SER A 84 -17.32 -2.16 -7.12
N VAL A 85 -16.35 -2.04 -6.20
CA VAL A 85 -15.59 -0.81 -5.98
C VAL A 85 -14.82 -0.43 -7.24
N SER A 86 -14.17 -1.38 -7.87
CA SER A 86 -13.42 -1.21 -9.13
C SER A 86 -14.31 -0.73 -10.27
N LEU A 87 -15.51 -1.29 -10.42
CA LEU A 87 -16.50 -0.86 -11.43
C LEU A 87 -16.95 0.60 -11.20
N VAL A 88 -17.17 0.98 -9.94
CA VAL A 88 -17.51 2.38 -9.61
C VAL A 88 -16.37 3.32 -10.03
N PHE A 89 -15.11 2.99 -9.70
CA PHE A 89 -13.97 3.80 -10.13
C PHE A 89 -13.76 3.79 -11.65
N LEU A 90 -13.96 2.66 -12.32
CA LEU A 90 -13.91 2.59 -13.77
C LEU A 90 -14.96 3.50 -14.43
N LEU A 91 -16.17 3.54 -13.87
CA LEU A 91 -17.23 4.46 -14.32
C LEU A 91 -16.84 5.92 -14.08
N ILE A 92 -16.31 6.24 -12.90
CA ILE A 92 -15.83 7.60 -12.58
C ILE A 92 -14.73 8.02 -13.56
N LEU A 93 -13.73 7.15 -13.78
CA LEU A 93 -12.63 7.42 -14.72
C LEU A 93 -13.07 7.41 -16.19
N THR A 94 -14.24 6.88 -16.52
CA THR A 94 -14.76 6.91 -17.90
C THR A 94 -15.63 8.13 -18.16
N ILE A 95 -16.34 8.63 -17.13
CA ILE A 95 -17.28 9.75 -17.27
C ILE A 95 -16.59 11.10 -16.98
N PHE A 96 -15.66 11.11 -16.02
CA PHE A 96 -15.06 12.33 -15.48
C PHE A 96 -13.55 12.46 -15.72
N ASP A 97 -12.95 11.62 -16.61
CA ASP A 97 -11.51 11.67 -16.90
C ASP A 97 -11.06 13.08 -17.32
N THR A 98 -11.75 13.69 -18.26
CA THR A 98 -11.48 15.06 -18.75
C THR A 98 -11.55 16.10 -17.64
N ASP A 99 -12.59 16.03 -16.78
CA ASP A 99 -12.78 16.99 -15.67
C ASP A 99 -11.68 16.82 -14.61
N ILE A 100 -11.33 15.57 -14.29
CA ILE A 100 -10.26 15.25 -13.32
C ILE A 100 -8.92 15.76 -13.84
N ILE A 101 -8.62 15.54 -15.12
CA ILE A 101 -7.35 15.97 -15.73
C ILE A 101 -7.31 17.51 -15.82
N ALA A 102 -8.40 18.16 -16.22
CA ALA A 102 -8.49 19.61 -16.27
C ALA A 102 -8.31 20.30 -14.90
N ALA A 103 -8.69 19.62 -13.82
CA ALA A 103 -8.45 20.11 -12.46
C ALA A 103 -6.95 20.02 -12.04
N ILE A 104 -6.14 19.23 -12.76
CA ILE A 104 -4.72 19.01 -12.44
C ILE A 104 -3.80 19.82 -13.34
N THR A 105 -4.14 20.00 -14.64
CA THR A 105 -3.31 20.72 -15.59
C THR A 105 -4.14 21.57 -16.55
N GLU A 106 -3.64 22.78 -16.83
CA GLU A 106 -4.19 23.68 -17.84
C GLU A 106 -3.53 23.50 -19.21
N ASP A 107 -2.42 22.77 -19.29
CA ASP A 107 -1.71 22.49 -20.54
C ASP A 107 -2.50 21.46 -21.38
N LYS A 108 -3.04 21.92 -22.50
CA LYS A 108 -3.86 21.10 -23.40
C LYS A 108 -3.11 19.91 -24.02
N ALA A 109 -1.81 20.08 -24.30
CA ALA A 109 -1.00 18.98 -24.88
C ALA A 109 -0.76 17.91 -23.83
N LEU A 110 -0.45 18.30 -22.60
CA LEU A 110 -0.28 17.40 -21.48
C LEU A 110 -1.60 16.71 -21.12
N ALA A 111 -2.71 17.43 -21.11
CA ALA A 111 -4.05 16.88 -20.85
C ALA A 111 -4.40 15.78 -21.88
N SER A 112 -4.24 16.04 -23.18
CA SER A 112 -4.53 15.09 -24.24
C SER A 112 -3.69 13.80 -24.13
N LEU A 113 -2.39 13.91 -23.84
CA LEU A 113 -1.53 12.74 -23.61
C LEU A 113 -1.96 11.95 -22.37
N THR A 114 -2.38 12.65 -21.31
CA THR A 114 -2.86 12.03 -20.07
C THR A 114 -4.17 11.29 -20.30
N GLU A 115 -5.12 11.89 -21.03
CA GLU A 115 -6.39 11.26 -21.42
C GLU A 115 -6.15 9.98 -22.22
N THR A 116 -5.26 10.04 -23.22
CA THR A 116 -4.88 8.89 -24.03
C THR A 116 -4.34 7.76 -23.17
N TYR A 117 -3.45 8.06 -22.23
CA TYR A 117 -2.86 7.06 -21.34
C TYR A 117 -3.89 6.47 -20.36
N ILE A 118 -4.76 7.30 -19.77
CA ILE A 118 -5.84 6.86 -18.86
C ILE A 118 -6.87 6.02 -19.61
N SER A 119 -7.19 6.35 -20.86
CA SER A 119 -8.17 5.60 -21.66
C SER A 119 -7.85 4.09 -21.74
N ILE A 120 -6.56 3.74 -21.66
CA ILE A 120 -6.05 2.36 -21.66
C ILE A 120 -5.88 1.86 -20.22
N THR A 121 -5.18 2.62 -19.39
CA THR A 121 -4.79 2.17 -18.05
C THR A 121 -5.95 2.09 -17.06
N LYS A 122 -7.08 2.75 -17.29
CA LYS A 122 -8.29 2.60 -16.45
C LYS A 122 -8.79 1.15 -16.36
N TYR A 123 -8.53 0.31 -17.37
CA TYR A 123 -8.90 -1.12 -17.34
C TYR A 123 -8.00 -1.94 -16.39
N LEU A 124 -6.81 -1.41 -16.02
CA LEU A 124 -5.98 -2.02 -14.97
C LEU A 124 -6.74 -2.15 -13.66
N VAL A 125 -7.59 -1.17 -13.33
CA VAL A 125 -8.40 -1.16 -12.11
C VAL A 125 -9.22 -2.45 -12.00
N LEU A 126 -9.93 -2.85 -13.05
CA LEU A 126 -10.78 -4.05 -13.00
C LEU A 126 -9.96 -5.35 -12.91
N ILE A 127 -8.87 -5.45 -13.67
CA ILE A 127 -8.03 -6.66 -13.68
C ILE A 127 -7.28 -6.78 -12.36
N THR A 128 -6.82 -5.65 -11.81
CA THR A 128 -6.12 -5.61 -10.52
C THR A 128 -7.04 -5.97 -9.37
N ALA A 129 -8.30 -5.55 -9.37
CA ALA A 129 -9.29 -5.96 -8.37
C ALA A 129 -9.38 -7.49 -8.27
N TYR A 130 -9.44 -8.20 -9.41
CA TYR A 130 -9.42 -9.65 -9.44
C TYR A 130 -8.10 -10.23 -8.90
N THR A 131 -6.96 -9.74 -9.39
CA THR A 131 -5.64 -10.26 -8.98
C THR A 131 -5.33 -9.99 -7.51
N GLN A 132 -5.83 -8.90 -6.94
CA GLN A 132 -5.68 -8.61 -5.50
C GLN A 132 -6.47 -9.60 -4.63
N VAL A 133 -7.66 -10.00 -5.05
CA VAL A 133 -8.43 -11.02 -4.31
C VAL A 133 -7.76 -12.40 -4.41
N CYS A 134 -7.24 -12.78 -5.59
CA CYS A 134 -6.46 -14.02 -5.74
C CYS A 134 -5.20 -13.99 -4.87
N THR A 135 -4.50 -12.85 -4.85
CA THR A 135 -3.32 -12.62 -4.01
C THR A 135 -3.66 -12.72 -2.52
N ALA A 136 -4.77 -12.10 -2.11
CA ALA A 136 -5.26 -12.14 -0.73
C ALA A 136 -5.61 -13.58 -0.29
N LEU A 137 -6.24 -14.35 -1.16
CA LEU A 137 -6.55 -15.77 -0.92
C LEU A 137 -5.27 -16.59 -0.72
N LEU A 138 -4.33 -16.51 -1.65
CA LEU A 138 -3.07 -17.25 -1.58
C LEU A 138 -2.24 -16.84 -0.36
N ASN A 139 -2.14 -15.55 -0.08
CA ASN A 139 -1.44 -15.05 1.10
C ASN A 139 -2.10 -15.49 2.41
N GLY A 140 -3.44 -15.40 2.50
CA GLY A 140 -4.22 -15.84 3.66
C GLY A 140 -4.07 -17.33 3.95
N CYS A 141 -3.93 -18.16 2.90
CA CYS A 141 -3.60 -19.59 3.01
C CYS A 141 -2.11 -19.83 3.30
N GLY A 142 -1.27 -18.81 3.42
CA GLY A 142 0.16 -18.93 3.69
C GLY A 142 1.03 -19.21 2.45
N LYS A 143 0.45 -19.23 1.25
CA LYS A 143 1.12 -19.54 -0.02
C LYS A 143 1.71 -18.27 -0.66
N THR A 144 2.38 -17.42 0.12
CA THR A 144 2.89 -16.09 -0.27
C THR A 144 3.92 -16.09 -1.40
N GLN A 145 4.53 -17.24 -1.70
CA GLN A 145 5.45 -17.38 -2.83
C GLN A 145 4.72 -17.35 -4.19
N LYS A 146 3.47 -17.78 -4.26
CA LYS A 146 2.70 -17.82 -5.50
C LYS A 146 2.39 -16.43 -6.06
N PRO A 147 1.86 -15.47 -5.28
CA PRO A 147 1.75 -14.08 -5.73
C PRO A 147 3.10 -13.46 -6.13
N LEU A 148 4.18 -13.74 -5.39
CA LEU A 148 5.52 -13.28 -5.75
C LEU A 148 5.95 -13.79 -7.14
N GLN A 149 5.73 -15.09 -7.43
CA GLN A 149 6.02 -15.67 -8.75
C GLN A 149 5.20 -14.97 -9.85
N GLY A 150 3.95 -14.60 -9.56
CA GLY A 150 3.11 -13.82 -10.48
C GLY A 150 3.73 -12.46 -10.83
N PHE A 151 4.25 -11.73 -9.84
CA PHE A 151 4.92 -10.45 -10.08
C PHE A 151 6.29 -10.61 -10.75
N MET A 152 7.02 -11.67 -10.43
CA MET A 152 8.28 -12.00 -11.12
C MET A 152 8.08 -12.33 -12.60
N LEU A 153 6.89 -12.82 -12.98
CA LEU A 153 6.50 -13.04 -14.37
C LEU A 153 6.03 -11.72 -15.02
N GLU A 154 5.22 -10.94 -14.32
CA GLU A 154 4.64 -9.68 -14.83
C GLU A 154 5.71 -8.65 -15.17
N LEU A 155 6.70 -8.44 -14.31
CA LEU A 155 7.69 -7.36 -14.45
C LEU A 155 8.53 -7.47 -15.74
N PRO A 156 9.15 -8.62 -16.10
CA PRO A 156 9.86 -8.72 -17.38
C PRO A 156 8.93 -8.67 -18.60
N ILE A 157 7.72 -9.19 -18.49
CA ILE A 157 6.72 -9.11 -19.57
C ILE A 157 6.32 -7.66 -19.81
N ASN A 158 6.05 -6.89 -18.73
CA ASN A 158 5.79 -5.46 -18.85
C ASN A 158 6.96 -4.76 -19.55
N ALA A 159 8.19 -4.94 -19.06
CA ALA A 159 9.37 -4.29 -19.62
C ALA A 159 9.57 -4.60 -21.11
N LEU A 160 9.43 -5.87 -21.49
CA LEU A 160 9.62 -6.30 -22.88
C LEU A 160 8.51 -5.78 -23.80
N ILE A 161 7.25 -5.96 -23.41
CA ILE A 161 6.11 -5.54 -24.25
C ILE A 161 6.07 -4.02 -24.36
N SER A 162 6.24 -3.29 -23.25
CA SER A 162 6.32 -1.82 -23.27
C SER A 162 7.45 -1.35 -24.16
N TYR A 163 8.65 -1.94 -24.07
CA TYR A 163 9.78 -1.58 -24.92
C TYR A 163 9.47 -1.74 -26.40
N PHE A 164 8.92 -2.89 -26.81
CA PHE A 164 8.58 -3.14 -28.21
C PHE A 164 7.43 -2.27 -28.72
N LEU A 165 6.42 -2.03 -27.91
CA LEU A 165 5.29 -1.19 -28.32
C LEU A 165 5.66 0.30 -28.34
N ILE A 166 6.51 0.77 -27.44
CA ILE A 166 6.98 2.16 -27.42
C ILE A 166 7.85 2.45 -28.64
N ASN A 167 8.85 1.58 -28.93
CA ASN A 167 9.87 1.85 -29.91
C ASN A 167 9.55 1.26 -31.32
N GLY A 168 8.64 0.29 -31.39
CA GLY A 168 8.39 -0.51 -32.57
C GLY A 168 9.36 -1.69 -32.69
N PHE A 169 9.02 -2.66 -33.53
CA PHE A 169 9.82 -3.87 -33.76
C PHE A 169 9.50 -4.49 -35.12
N GLY A 170 10.52 -4.95 -35.85
CA GLY A 170 10.35 -5.75 -37.04
C GLY A 170 9.58 -5.06 -38.17
N GLY A 171 9.68 -3.73 -38.33
CA GLY A 171 8.94 -2.96 -39.35
C GLY A 171 7.58 -2.43 -38.87
N ILE A 172 7.18 -2.73 -37.63
CA ILE A 172 5.99 -2.14 -37.00
C ILE A 172 6.44 -0.83 -36.30
N VAL A 173 5.76 0.26 -36.62
CA VAL A 173 6.04 1.58 -36.01
C VAL A 173 5.61 1.55 -34.54
N GLY A 174 6.44 2.09 -33.65
CA GLY A 174 6.12 2.24 -32.24
C GLY A 174 4.95 3.21 -32.03
N ILE A 175 4.14 2.92 -31.01
CA ILE A 175 2.98 3.74 -30.64
C ILE A 175 3.28 4.67 -29.44
N GLY A 176 4.58 4.83 -29.10
CA GLY A 176 5.01 5.78 -28.08
C GLY A 176 4.41 5.53 -26.70
N LEU A 177 3.86 6.59 -26.08
CA LEU A 177 3.32 6.55 -24.71
C LEU A 177 2.22 5.49 -24.53
N GLU A 178 1.35 5.31 -25.51
CA GLU A 178 0.31 4.26 -25.49
C GLU A 178 0.90 2.87 -25.35
N GLY A 179 2.09 2.64 -25.94
CA GLY A 179 2.82 1.38 -25.83
C GLY A 179 3.16 1.00 -24.40
N GLY A 180 3.51 1.97 -23.56
CA GLY A 180 3.70 1.76 -22.12
C GLY A 180 2.41 1.35 -21.41
N ALA A 181 1.29 2.01 -21.73
CA ALA A 181 -0.01 1.69 -21.17
C ALA A 181 -0.49 0.27 -21.52
N TRP A 182 -0.39 -0.11 -22.81
CA TRP A 182 -0.73 -1.46 -23.28
C TRP A 182 0.20 -2.52 -22.71
N GLY A 183 1.50 -2.23 -22.59
CA GLY A 183 2.47 -3.14 -21.97
C GLY A 183 2.10 -3.49 -20.55
N SER A 184 1.77 -2.48 -19.74
CA SER A 184 1.32 -2.67 -18.35
C SER A 184 0.00 -3.45 -18.29
N LEU A 185 -0.97 -3.15 -19.16
CA LEU A 185 -2.26 -3.85 -19.19
C LEU A 185 -2.09 -5.34 -19.54
N ILE A 186 -1.30 -5.65 -20.55
CA ILE A 186 -1.04 -7.04 -20.98
C ILE A 186 -0.29 -7.79 -19.87
N ALA A 187 0.71 -7.19 -19.23
CA ALA A 187 1.47 -7.82 -18.17
C ALA A 187 0.59 -8.19 -16.96
N VAL A 188 -0.31 -7.29 -16.54
CA VAL A 188 -1.28 -7.57 -15.45
C VAL A 188 -2.27 -8.67 -15.86
N MET A 189 -2.72 -8.71 -17.15
CA MET A 189 -3.55 -9.82 -17.64
C MET A 189 -2.82 -11.17 -17.55
N VAL A 190 -1.54 -11.22 -17.93
CA VAL A 190 -0.73 -12.44 -17.79
C VAL A 190 -0.63 -12.89 -16.34
N ARG A 191 -0.40 -11.95 -15.40
CA ARG A 191 -0.45 -12.24 -13.98
C ARG A 191 -1.81 -12.77 -13.54
N ALA A 192 -2.91 -12.18 -14.02
CA ALA A 192 -4.26 -12.63 -13.70
C ALA A 192 -4.50 -14.09 -14.13
N VAL A 193 -4.07 -14.44 -15.36
CA VAL A 193 -4.13 -15.82 -15.87
C VAL A 193 -3.27 -16.75 -15.03
N PHE A 194 -2.04 -16.35 -14.71
CA PHE A 194 -1.14 -17.14 -13.86
C PHE A 194 -1.76 -17.44 -12.49
N LEU A 195 -2.30 -16.42 -11.81
CA LEU A 195 -2.93 -16.58 -10.51
C LEU A 195 -4.20 -17.44 -10.58
N HIS A 196 -5.02 -17.26 -11.64
CA HIS A 196 -6.20 -18.08 -11.86
C HIS A 196 -5.85 -19.57 -12.04
N LEU A 197 -4.87 -19.87 -12.88
CA LEU A 197 -4.39 -21.24 -13.09
C LEU A 197 -3.80 -21.84 -11.82
N THR A 198 -3.04 -21.04 -11.06
CA THR A 198 -2.48 -21.46 -9.77
C THR A 198 -3.58 -21.85 -8.78
N LEU A 199 -4.66 -21.06 -8.67
CA LEU A 199 -5.80 -21.36 -7.82
C LEU A 199 -6.55 -22.62 -8.26
N LYS A 200 -6.74 -22.79 -9.59
CA LYS A 200 -7.44 -23.96 -10.14
C LYS A 200 -6.67 -25.26 -9.92
N GLN A 201 -5.34 -25.21 -9.89
CA GLN A 201 -4.48 -26.39 -9.66
C GLN A 201 -4.23 -26.69 -8.20
N ASP A 202 -4.64 -25.82 -7.30
CA ASP A 202 -4.38 -25.96 -5.87
C ASP A 202 -5.40 -26.89 -5.22
N THR A 203 -4.92 -28.02 -4.71
CA THR A 203 -5.76 -29.06 -4.09
C THR A 203 -6.19 -28.74 -2.65
N ASP A 204 -5.51 -27.80 -1.98
CA ASP A 204 -5.83 -27.40 -0.61
C ASP A 204 -6.93 -26.33 -0.56
N ILE A 205 -7.26 -25.74 -1.71
CA ILE A 205 -8.23 -24.63 -1.83
C ILE A 205 -9.42 -25.11 -2.67
N ASP A 206 -10.51 -25.50 -2.00
CA ASP A 206 -11.76 -25.85 -2.66
C ASP A 206 -12.70 -24.64 -2.69
N LEU A 207 -12.92 -24.09 -3.88
CA LEU A 207 -13.81 -22.96 -4.13
C LEU A 207 -15.17 -23.40 -4.73
N ALA A 208 -15.42 -24.73 -4.82
CA ALA A 208 -16.59 -25.29 -5.49
C ALA A 208 -17.90 -25.21 -4.68
N TYR A 209 -17.88 -24.57 -3.51
CA TYR A 209 -19.10 -24.39 -2.69
C TYR A 209 -20.24 -23.79 -3.52
N PRO A 210 -21.47 -24.36 -3.45
CA PRO A 210 -22.55 -24.02 -4.36
C PRO A 210 -23.02 -22.57 -4.26
N ALA A 211 -22.93 -21.86 -5.39
CA ALA A 211 -23.24 -20.45 -5.50
C ALA A 211 -24.68 -20.05 -5.11
N HIS A 212 -25.64 -20.97 -5.20
CA HIS A 212 -27.06 -20.69 -4.93
C HIS A 212 -27.38 -20.41 -3.46
N ARG A 213 -26.53 -20.85 -2.53
CA ARG A 213 -26.65 -20.52 -1.09
C ARG A 213 -26.07 -19.15 -0.71
N MET A 214 -25.32 -18.53 -1.62
CA MET A 214 -24.55 -17.32 -1.33
C MET A 214 -25.30 -16.00 -1.49
N LEU A 215 -26.36 -15.97 -2.30
CA LEU A 215 -27.06 -14.73 -2.63
C LEU A 215 -27.79 -14.08 -1.44
N HIS A 216 -27.92 -14.76 -0.32
CA HIS A 216 -28.67 -14.27 0.83
C HIS A 216 -27.86 -14.00 2.10
N ILE A 217 -26.56 -14.37 2.17
CA ILE A 217 -26.11 -14.67 3.52
C ILE A 217 -25.03 -13.74 4.07
N GLU A 218 -23.97 -13.33 3.38
CA GLU A 218 -22.83 -12.87 4.18
C GLU A 218 -21.92 -11.77 3.62
N ILE A 219 -22.33 -11.05 2.58
CA ILE A 219 -21.56 -9.89 2.12
C ILE A 219 -21.53 -8.82 3.22
N GLY A 220 -22.62 -8.63 3.95
CA GLY A 220 -22.75 -7.59 4.98
C GLY A 220 -21.73 -7.72 6.10
N PRO A 221 -21.67 -8.82 6.85
CA PRO A 221 -20.68 -9.00 7.92
C PRO A 221 -19.24 -8.85 7.43
N GLN A 222 -18.90 -9.41 6.26
CA GLN A 222 -17.56 -9.31 5.70
C GLN A 222 -17.23 -7.88 5.24
N TYR A 223 -18.20 -7.18 4.64
CA TYR A 223 -18.06 -5.78 4.30
C TYR A 223 -17.71 -4.93 5.55
N PHE A 224 -18.37 -5.16 6.68
CA PHE A 224 -18.10 -4.44 7.92
C PHE A 224 -16.71 -4.73 8.50
N GLU A 225 -16.11 -5.89 8.25
CA GLU A 225 -14.72 -6.17 8.62
C GLU A 225 -13.71 -5.54 7.63
N ILE A 226 -14.01 -5.50 6.34
CA ILE A 226 -13.14 -5.01 5.27
C ILE A 226 -13.17 -3.47 5.18
N TYR A 227 -14.36 -2.86 5.25
CA TYR A 227 -14.56 -1.42 5.08
C TYR A 227 -13.62 -0.56 5.93
N PRO A 228 -13.40 -0.82 7.24
CA PRO A 228 -12.54 0.03 8.05
C PRO A 228 -11.07 -0.01 7.59
N ILE A 229 -10.63 -1.08 6.92
CA ILE A 229 -9.27 -1.22 6.39
C ILE A 229 -9.11 -0.34 5.14
N ALA A 230 -10.09 -0.39 4.24
CA ALA A 230 -10.13 0.46 3.06
C ALA A 230 -10.27 1.95 3.43
N ALA A 231 -11.19 2.28 4.35
CA ALA A 231 -11.37 3.63 4.86
C ALA A 231 -10.11 4.16 5.55
N ASN A 232 -9.37 3.29 6.27
CA ASN A 232 -8.10 3.68 6.87
C ASN A 232 -7.04 4.06 5.83
N PHE A 233 -6.96 3.33 4.72
CA PHE A 233 -6.07 3.70 3.62
C PHE A 233 -6.44 5.10 3.06
N PHE A 234 -7.72 5.35 2.84
CA PHE A 234 -8.23 6.64 2.36
C PHE A 234 -7.86 7.79 3.32
N VAL A 235 -8.13 7.61 4.61
CA VAL A 235 -7.81 8.57 5.67
C VAL A 235 -6.32 8.92 5.71
N LEU A 236 -5.45 7.91 5.63
CA LEU A 236 -4.00 8.10 5.66
C LEU A 236 -3.47 8.71 4.35
N SER A 237 -4.03 8.33 3.20
CA SER A 237 -3.61 8.82 1.89
C SER A 237 -3.90 10.31 1.73
N ILE A 238 -5.12 10.75 2.06
CA ILE A 238 -5.48 12.18 2.03
C ILE A 238 -4.65 12.95 3.06
N GLY A 239 -4.45 12.40 4.27
CA GLY A 239 -3.62 13.05 5.29
C GLY A 239 -2.18 13.25 4.83
N ALA A 240 -1.60 12.28 4.13
CA ALA A 240 -0.25 12.41 3.56
C ALA A 240 -0.18 13.51 2.48
N THR A 241 -1.23 13.64 1.66
CA THR A 241 -1.33 14.73 0.67
C THR A 241 -1.42 16.09 1.35
N ILE A 242 -2.22 16.22 2.42
CA ILE A 242 -2.32 17.48 3.18
C ILE A 242 -0.97 17.83 3.82
N TYR A 243 -0.25 16.87 4.40
CA TYR A 243 1.11 17.11 4.90
C TYR A 243 2.04 17.64 3.81
N GLN A 244 2.00 17.06 2.60
CA GLN A 244 2.80 17.55 1.48
C GLN A 244 2.45 19.00 1.10
N LEU A 245 1.17 19.35 1.07
CA LEU A 245 0.71 20.72 0.80
C LEU A 245 1.14 21.71 1.87
N LEU A 246 1.09 21.31 3.16
CA LEU A 246 1.60 22.14 4.26
C LEU A 246 3.12 22.33 4.17
N PHE A 247 3.88 21.27 3.89
CA PHE A 247 5.33 21.37 3.74
C PHE A 247 5.74 22.21 2.52
N ALA A 248 4.92 22.27 1.48
CA ALA A 248 5.14 23.13 0.32
C ALA A 248 5.02 24.63 0.65
N GLN A 249 4.46 25.00 1.81
CA GLN A 249 4.41 26.41 2.29
C GLN A 249 5.70 26.81 3.02
N LEU A 250 6.60 25.87 3.33
CA LEU A 250 7.92 26.17 3.90
C LEU A 250 8.82 26.81 2.83
N ASP A 251 9.97 27.34 3.26
CA ASP A 251 10.96 27.80 2.31
C ASP A 251 11.42 26.68 1.34
N LEU A 252 11.90 27.08 0.16
CA LEU A 252 12.26 26.16 -0.91
C LEU A 252 13.25 25.08 -0.48
N TYR A 253 14.28 25.44 0.31
CA TYR A 253 15.32 24.49 0.71
C TYR A 253 14.79 23.46 1.71
N SER A 254 13.92 23.87 2.61
CA SER A 254 13.22 23.01 3.56
C SER A 254 12.28 22.04 2.85
N PHE A 255 11.51 22.51 1.89
CA PHE A 255 10.62 21.65 1.10
C PHE A 255 11.38 20.62 0.26
N VAL A 256 12.47 21.04 -0.38
CA VAL A 256 13.36 20.15 -1.14
C VAL A 256 13.98 19.09 -0.22
N ALA A 257 14.44 19.47 0.98
CA ALA A 257 14.99 18.53 1.96
C ALA A 257 13.99 17.44 2.35
N ILE A 258 12.75 17.80 2.64
CA ILE A 258 11.66 16.84 2.96
C ILE A 258 11.38 15.94 1.74
N THR A 259 11.34 16.51 0.53
CA THR A 259 11.06 15.77 -0.70
C THR A 259 12.15 14.72 -0.99
N LEU A 260 13.43 15.04 -0.71
CA LEU A 260 14.54 14.12 -0.92
C LEU A 260 14.52 12.92 0.06
N ILE A 261 14.06 13.10 1.30
CA ILE A 261 14.06 12.02 2.29
C ILE A 261 12.83 11.11 2.21
N PHE A 262 11.69 11.57 1.69
CA PHE A 262 10.46 10.79 1.65
C PHE A 262 10.54 9.46 0.89
N PRO A 263 11.20 9.35 -0.29
CA PRO A 263 11.37 8.06 -0.96
C PRO A 263 12.10 7.02 -0.10
N TRP A 264 13.12 7.44 0.63
CA TRP A 264 13.87 6.58 1.56
C TRP A 264 12.99 6.10 2.72
N LEU A 265 12.19 7.01 3.30
CA LEU A 265 11.23 6.66 4.34
C LEU A 265 10.18 5.65 3.83
N ARG A 266 9.67 5.82 2.62
CA ARG A 266 8.73 4.87 2.00
C ARG A 266 9.39 3.50 1.80
N ALA A 267 10.59 3.45 1.24
CA ALA A 267 11.32 2.21 1.02
C ALA A 267 11.61 1.49 2.35
N GLY A 268 12.09 2.21 3.36
CA GLY A 268 12.39 1.63 4.68
C GLY A 268 11.17 1.06 5.40
N THR A 269 9.99 1.64 5.20
CA THR A 269 8.76 1.14 5.83
C THR A 269 8.23 -0.17 5.23
N GLN A 270 8.67 -0.58 4.04
CA GLN A 270 8.17 -1.81 3.38
C GLN A 270 8.48 -3.08 4.18
N PHE A 271 9.66 -3.17 4.78
CA PHE A 271 10.06 -4.35 5.55
C PHE A 271 9.23 -4.52 6.84
N PRO A 272 9.09 -3.52 7.71
CA PRO A 272 8.19 -3.60 8.87
C PRO A 272 6.72 -3.86 8.49
N ASN A 273 6.24 -3.28 7.40
CA ASN A 273 4.88 -3.50 6.91
C ASN A 273 4.67 -4.97 6.51
N SER A 274 5.60 -5.54 5.74
CA SER A 274 5.54 -6.93 5.30
C SER A 274 5.66 -7.92 6.48
N TRP A 275 6.50 -7.60 7.48
CA TRP A 275 6.60 -8.35 8.71
C TRP A 275 5.29 -8.33 9.50
N ALA A 276 4.70 -7.16 9.66
CA ALA A 276 3.42 -6.98 10.36
C ALA A 276 2.27 -7.70 9.64
N GLN A 277 2.25 -7.65 8.30
CA GLN A 277 1.25 -8.33 7.48
C GLN A 277 1.38 -9.86 7.58
N ALA A 278 2.59 -10.40 7.44
CA ALA A 278 2.84 -11.84 7.61
C ALA A 278 2.43 -12.33 9.00
N SER A 279 2.72 -11.53 10.02
CA SER A 279 2.35 -11.83 11.40
C SER A 279 0.84 -11.82 11.61
N ALA A 280 0.13 -10.86 10.99
CA ALA A 280 -1.33 -10.80 11.03
C ALA A 280 -1.97 -12.04 10.40
N ILE A 281 -1.46 -12.52 9.26
CA ILE A 281 -1.91 -13.77 8.63
C ILE A 281 -1.75 -14.95 9.60
N THR A 282 -0.57 -15.08 10.22
CA THR A 282 -0.31 -16.16 11.17
C THR A 282 -1.23 -16.07 12.39
N ILE A 283 -1.51 -14.86 12.90
CA ILE A 283 -2.44 -14.65 14.00
C ILE A 283 -3.85 -15.09 13.60
N THR A 284 -4.35 -14.69 12.43
CA THR A 284 -5.69 -15.08 11.97
C THR A 284 -5.82 -16.59 11.78
N GLN A 285 -4.81 -17.26 11.23
CA GLN A 285 -4.76 -18.72 11.11
C GLN A 285 -4.77 -19.41 12.48
N THR A 286 -4.00 -18.89 13.44
CA THR A 286 -3.93 -19.41 14.81
C THR A 286 -5.27 -19.25 15.54
N LEU A 287 -5.97 -18.13 15.32
CA LEU A 287 -7.33 -17.88 15.83
C LEU A 287 -8.32 -18.86 15.22
N GLY A 288 -8.26 -19.11 13.90
CA GLY A 288 -9.08 -20.09 13.23
C GLY A 288 -8.86 -21.52 13.78
N GLN A 289 -7.63 -21.86 14.16
CA GLN A 289 -7.28 -23.15 14.81
C GLN A 289 -7.72 -23.25 16.28
N ASN A 290 -8.29 -22.22 16.87
CA ASN A 290 -8.61 -22.10 18.31
C ASN A 290 -7.39 -22.25 19.26
N LYS A 291 -6.17 -22.01 18.78
CA LYS A 291 -4.91 -22.12 19.57
C LYS A 291 -4.55 -20.79 20.23
N VAL A 292 -5.50 -20.19 20.96
CA VAL A 292 -5.36 -18.82 21.53
C VAL A 292 -4.24 -18.74 22.57
N HIS A 293 -3.95 -19.83 23.29
CA HIS A 293 -2.93 -19.90 24.33
C HIS A 293 -1.50 -19.61 23.81
N THR A 294 -1.23 -19.85 22.53
CA THR A 294 0.09 -19.57 21.92
C THR A 294 0.24 -18.13 21.44
N LEU A 295 -0.88 -17.39 21.33
CA LEU A 295 -0.89 -16.03 20.72
C LEU A 295 -0.08 -15.02 21.52
N THR A 296 -0.14 -15.05 22.85
CA THR A 296 0.54 -14.05 23.68
C THR A 296 2.06 -14.12 23.50
N SER A 297 2.62 -15.32 23.52
CA SER A 297 4.05 -15.55 23.27
C SER A 297 4.42 -15.13 21.84
N PHE A 298 3.64 -15.57 20.85
CA PHE A 298 3.88 -15.24 19.44
C PHE A 298 3.83 -13.73 19.18
N ILE A 299 2.84 -13.00 19.72
CA ILE A 299 2.71 -11.55 19.58
C ILE A 299 3.90 -10.81 20.23
N SER A 300 4.40 -11.31 21.36
CA SER A 300 5.59 -10.76 22.00
C SER A 300 6.82 -10.88 21.09
N GLU A 301 7.06 -12.08 20.55
CA GLU A 301 8.17 -12.31 19.61
C GLU A 301 8.02 -11.51 18.31
N VAL A 302 6.84 -11.44 17.74
CA VAL A 302 6.55 -10.61 16.55
C VAL A 302 6.90 -9.15 16.81
N THR A 303 6.51 -8.63 17.96
CA THR A 303 6.80 -7.23 18.34
C THR A 303 8.31 -7.03 18.51
N ARG A 304 9.00 -7.97 19.18
CA ARG A 304 10.45 -7.91 19.42
C ARG A 304 11.24 -7.92 18.11
N VAL A 305 10.96 -8.89 17.23
CA VAL A 305 11.63 -9.01 15.93
C VAL A 305 11.35 -7.79 15.04
N GLY A 306 10.12 -7.31 15.01
CA GLY A 306 9.78 -6.11 14.25
C GLY A 306 10.47 -4.84 14.76
N MET A 307 10.67 -4.72 16.07
CA MET A 307 11.47 -3.62 16.64
C MET A 307 12.96 -3.75 16.27
N LEU A 308 13.52 -4.95 16.23
CA LEU A 308 14.89 -5.17 15.76
C LEU A 308 15.05 -4.78 14.28
N ILE A 309 14.11 -5.17 13.42
CA ILE A 309 14.09 -4.75 12.00
C ILE A 309 14.08 -3.23 11.91
N SER A 310 13.25 -2.55 12.70
CA SER A 310 13.13 -1.09 12.65
C SER A 310 14.39 -0.37 13.15
N ILE A 311 15.08 -0.93 14.13
CA ILE A 311 16.39 -0.41 14.60
C ILE A 311 17.43 -0.54 13.48
N MET A 312 17.46 -1.67 12.75
CA MET A 312 18.35 -1.81 11.60
C MET A 312 18.05 -0.78 10.51
N ILE A 313 16.78 -0.47 10.25
CA ILE A 313 16.38 0.58 9.29
C ILE A 313 16.80 1.96 9.80
N ALA A 314 16.63 2.25 11.08
CA ALA A 314 17.09 3.50 11.69
C ALA A 314 18.63 3.66 11.56
N LEU A 315 19.39 2.58 11.73
CA LEU A 315 20.84 2.57 11.49
C LEU A 315 21.17 2.82 10.02
N LEU A 316 20.43 2.25 9.07
CA LEU A 316 20.58 2.54 7.64
C LEU A 316 20.30 4.02 7.34
N PHE A 317 19.30 4.62 7.95
CA PHE A 317 19.01 6.05 7.79
C PHE A 317 20.06 6.93 8.45
N PHE A 318 20.65 6.50 9.55
CA PHE A 318 21.80 7.16 10.15
C PHE A 318 23.01 7.15 9.21
N ILE A 319 23.34 6.00 8.61
CA ILE A 319 24.40 5.88 7.61
C ILE A 319 24.10 6.73 6.37
N LEU A 320 22.85 6.70 5.88
CA LEU A 320 22.41 7.55 4.77
C LEU A 320 22.62 9.03 5.09
N SER A 321 22.26 9.45 6.32
CA SER A 321 22.45 10.83 6.78
C SER A 321 23.93 11.25 6.75
N LEU A 322 24.84 10.38 7.16
CA LEU A 322 26.29 10.63 7.07
C LEU A 322 26.83 10.68 5.64
N SER A 323 26.17 9.93 4.73
CA SER A 323 26.58 9.77 3.33
C SER A 323 25.80 10.65 2.37
N ILE A 324 25.05 11.65 2.86
CA ILE A 324 24.10 12.42 2.04
C ILE A 324 24.78 13.14 0.88
N HIS A 325 25.99 13.65 1.06
CA HIS A 325 26.79 14.29 -0.01
C HIS A 325 27.22 13.30 -1.11
N THR A 326 27.41 12.03 -0.76
CA THR A 326 27.75 10.99 -1.75
C THR A 326 26.53 10.59 -2.56
N VAL A 327 25.37 10.53 -1.91
CA VAL A 327 24.09 10.17 -2.54
C VAL A 327 23.55 11.31 -3.41
N TYR A 328 23.72 12.55 -2.95
CA TYR A 328 23.29 13.78 -3.62
C TYR A 328 24.47 14.74 -3.78
N PRO A 329 25.41 14.52 -4.74
CA PRO A 329 26.64 15.32 -4.85
C PRO A 329 26.40 16.80 -5.11
N ASN A 330 25.31 17.15 -5.78
CA ASN A 330 24.98 18.52 -6.19
C ASN A 330 23.96 19.20 -5.24
N ILE A 331 23.81 18.71 -4.02
CA ILE A 331 22.86 19.29 -3.06
C ILE A 331 23.32 20.70 -2.63
N ASN A 332 22.38 21.64 -2.60
CA ASN A 332 22.66 22.98 -2.08
C ASN A 332 22.96 22.93 -0.58
N THR A 333 23.91 23.76 -0.11
CA THR A 333 24.32 23.84 1.31
C THR A 333 23.12 24.12 2.24
N HIS A 334 22.19 24.98 1.85
CA HIS A 334 20.99 25.26 2.65
C HIS A 334 20.08 24.03 2.76
N THR A 335 19.87 23.30 1.67
CA THR A 335 19.10 22.03 1.66
C THR A 335 19.79 20.96 2.51
N TYR A 336 21.13 20.89 2.46
CA TYR A 336 21.90 19.99 3.32
C TYR A 336 21.68 20.31 4.81
N HIS A 337 21.79 21.59 5.20
CA HIS A 337 21.53 22.00 6.58
C HIS A 337 20.09 21.70 7.02
N ALA A 338 19.11 21.91 6.15
CA ALA A 338 17.72 21.56 6.41
C ALA A 338 17.56 20.05 6.64
N LEU A 339 18.19 19.20 5.80
CA LEU A 339 18.20 17.74 5.98
C LEU A 339 18.83 17.31 7.31
N MET A 340 19.97 17.90 7.66
CA MET A 340 20.65 17.59 8.93
C MET A 340 19.82 18.04 10.15
N THR A 341 19.09 19.13 10.03
CA THR A 341 18.20 19.62 11.07
C THR A 341 17.07 18.61 11.39
N ILE A 342 16.53 17.95 10.38
CA ILE A 342 15.46 16.95 10.58
C ILE A 342 16.02 15.52 10.73
N ALA A 343 17.33 15.30 10.62
CA ALA A 343 17.94 13.97 10.69
C ALA A 343 17.56 13.17 11.94
N PRO A 344 17.59 13.71 13.14
CA PRO A 344 17.18 12.98 14.33
C PRO A 344 15.75 12.47 14.26
N LEU A 345 14.85 13.24 13.62
CA LEU A 345 13.44 12.91 13.49
C LEU A 345 13.21 11.76 12.48
N TYR A 346 13.80 11.82 11.29
CA TYR A 346 13.61 10.77 10.29
C TYR A 346 14.40 9.50 10.62
N ILE A 347 15.48 9.57 11.39
CA ILE A 347 16.20 8.38 11.89
C ILE A 347 15.38 7.66 12.97
N ALA A 348 14.73 8.39 13.87
CA ALA A 348 13.91 7.81 14.93
C ALA A 348 12.54 7.31 14.43
N LEU A 349 12.00 7.91 13.38
CA LEU A 349 10.64 7.64 12.86
C LEU A 349 10.35 6.15 12.57
N PRO A 350 11.24 5.36 11.93
CA PRO A 350 10.99 3.95 11.67
C PRO A 350 10.72 3.13 12.93
N ILE A 351 11.38 3.45 14.06
CA ILE A 351 11.23 2.72 15.32
C ILE A 351 9.82 2.89 15.86
N VAL A 352 9.35 4.13 15.91
CA VAL A 352 8.01 4.46 16.43
C VAL A 352 6.92 3.91 15.50
N ARG A 353 7.09 4.13 14.19
CA ARG A 353 6.14 3.68 13.16
C ARG A 353 6.01 2.17 13.10
N ALA A 354 7.11 1.42 13.23
CA ALA A 354 7.07 -0.04 13.20
C ALA A 354 6.23 -0.62 14.35
N TYR A 355 6.36 -0.07 15.57
CA TYR A 355 5.53 -0.50 16.69
C TYR A 355 4.04 -0.32 16.40
N ASN A 356 3.64 0.86 15.88
CA ASN A 356 2.25 1.16 15.53
C ASN A 356 1.74 0.28 14.41
N THR A 357 2.55 0.04 13.37
CA THR A 357 2.22 -0.84 12.25
C THR A 357 1.97 -2.27 12.72
N ILE A 358 2.83 -2.81 13.59
CA ILE A 358 2.67 -4.17 14.13
C ILE A 358 1.43 -4.24 15.03
N ALA A 359 1.26 -3.29 15.95
CA ALA A 359 0.12 -3.26 16.86
C ALA A 359 -1.21 -3.09 16.12
N GLY A 360 -1.24 -2.22 15.08
CA GLY A 360 -2.40 -2.04 14.21
C GLY A 360 -2.76 -3.32 13.45
N ASN A 361 -1.79 -4.03 12.89
CA ASN A 361 -2.02 -5.30 12.19
C ASN A 361 -2.47 -6.41 13.14
N ILE A 362 -1.93 -6.47 14.38
CA ILE A 362 -2.42 -7.38 15.42
C ILE A 362 -3.90 -7.11 15.74
N LEU A 363 -4.27 -5.84 15.95
CA LEU A 363 -5.67 -5.46 16.23
C LEU A 363 -6.60 -5.79 15.07
N ARG A 364 -6.18 -5.58 13.82
CA ARG A 364 -6.95 -6.00 12.65
C ARG A 364 -7.14 -7.52 12.60
N ALA A 365 -6.08 -8.28 12.86
CA ALA A 365 -6.13 -9.74 12.86
C ALA A 365 -7.11 -10.30 13.91
N VAL A 366 -7.29 -9.61 15.04
CA VAL A 366 -8.27 -9.98 16.08
C VAL A 366 -9.65 -9.32 15.85
N GLY A 367 -9.93 -8.79 14.66
CA GLY A 367 -11.24 -8.25 14.29
C GLY A 367 -11.50 -6.80 14.74
N GLN A 368 -10.47 -6.05 15.17
CA GLN A 368 -10.61 -4.69 15.70
C GLN A 368 -10.20 -3.62 14.67
N SER A 369 -10.56 -3.81 13.39
CA SER A 369 -10.21 -2.89 12.29
C SER A 369 -10.82 -1.49 12.47
N HIS A 370 -12.04 -1.38 13.00
CA HIS A 370 -12.70 -0.11 13.33
C HIS A 370 -11.91 0.72 14.34
N LEU A 371 -11.33 0.05 15.34
CA LEU A 371 -10.53 0.72 16.36
C LEU A 371 -9.24 1.29 15.77
N VAL A 372 -8.60 0.55 14.86
CA VAL A 372 -7.39 1.01 14.15
C VAL A 372 -7.72 2.25 13.31
N LEU A 373 -8.82 2.22 12.56
CA LEU A 373 -9.30 3.38 11.79
C LEU A 373 -9.55 4.59 12.72
N LYS A 374 -10.25 4.39 13.84
CA LYS A 374 -10.54 5.45 14.80
C LYS A 374 -9.27 6.07 15.37
N ILE A 375 -8.28 5.26 15.76
CA ILE A 375 -6.99 5.76 16.27
C ILE A 375 -6.30 6.62 15.22
N HIS A 376 -6.16 6.13 13.98
CA HIS A 376 -5.52 6.89 12.89
C HIS A 376 -6.28 8.18 12.59
N PHE A 377 -7.61 8.12 12.50
CA PHE A 377 -8.41 9.32 12.25
C PHE A 377 -8.22 10.38 13.35
N MET A 378 -8.33 9.99 14.62
CA MET A 378 -8.21 10.94 15.74
C MET A 378 -6.81 11.55 15.83
N THR A 379 -5.75 10.72 15.72
CA THR A 379 -4.38 11.21 15.87
C THR A 379 -3.92 12.06 14.70
N LEU A 380 -4.32 11.73 13.49
CA LEU A 380 -3.95 12.45 12.27
C LEU A 380 -4.82 13.71 12.08
N TRP A 381 -6.15 13.53 11.99
CA TRP A 381 -7.08 14.60 11.56
C TRP A 381 -7.49 15.56 12.66
N LEU A 382 -7.58 15.08 13.91
CA LEU A 382 -7.92 15.94 15.06
C LEU A 382 -6.68 16.38 15.87
N GLY A 383 -5.54 15.71 15.67
CA GLY A 383 -4.30 16.00 16.38
C GLY A 383 -3.26 16.65 15.49
N ALA A 384 -2.53 15.83 14.73
CA ALA A 384 -1.30 16.24 14.09
C ALA A 384 -1.46 17.20 12.91
N LEU A 385 -2.46 16.98 12.04
CA LEU A 385 -2.68 17.86 10.87
C LEU A 385 -3.11 19.29 11.26
N PRO A 386 -4.11 19.50 12.14
CA PRO A 386 -4.46 20.84 12.57
C PRO A 386 -3.29 21.56 13.26
N LEU A 387 -2.55 20.84 14.10
CA LEU A 387 -1.38 21.42 14.78
C LEU A 387 -0.28 21.78 13.77
N CYS A 388 0.00 20.91 12.78
CA CYS A 388 0.94 21.20 11.70
C CYS A 388 0.52 22.43 10.90
N ALA A 389 -0.77 22.55 10.57
CA ALA A 389 -1.30 23.71 9.85
C ALA A 389 -1.11 25.02 10.65
N VAL A 390 -1.38 25.01 11.96
CA VAL A 390 -1.14 26.17 12.83
C VAL A 390 0.34 26.53 12.89
N LEU A 391 1.21 25.54 13.06
CA LEU A 391 2.66 25.74 13.13
C LEU A 391 3.21 26.33 11.83
N VAL A 392 2.81 25.79 10.66
CA VAL A 392 3.36 26.18 9.36
C VAL A 392 2.72 27.47 8.84
N LEU A 393 1.38 27.62 8.95
CA LEU A 393 0.67 28.73 8.29
C LEU A 393 0.57 29.99 9.14
N TYR A 394 0.65 29.88 10.47
CA TYR A 394 0.47 31.02 11.38
C TYR A 394 1.68 31.37 12.22
N LEU A 395 2.53 30.38 12.56
CA LEU A 395 3.67 30.57 13.43
C LEU A 395 5.01 30.58 12.71
N ASP A 396 5.04 30.37 11.39
CA ASP A 396 6.25 30.36 10.54
C ASP A 396 7.40 29.58 11.17
N VAL A 397 7.12 28.38 11.68
CA VAL A 397 8.11 27.59 12.39
C VAL A 397 9.17 27.02 11.45
N SER A 398 10.36 26.75 11.99
CA SER A 398 11.42 26.08 11.25
C SER A 398 11.02 24.68 10.77
N ILE A 399 11.71 24.17 9.74
CA ILE A 399 11.55 22.81 9.21
C ILE A 399 11.51 21.73 10.30
N PHE A 400 12.29 21.90 11.38
CA PHE A 400 12.35 20.95 12.49
C PHE A 400 10.96 20.72 13.11
N TRP A 401 10.28 21.79 13.50
CA TRP A 401 8.94 21.71 14.12
C TRP A 401 7.85 21.27 13.16
N ALA A 402 7.94 21.71 11.90
CA ALA A 402 7.01 21.27 10.87
C ALA A 402 7.12 19.74 10.63
N PHE A 403 8.34 19.23 10.41
CA PHE A 403 8.58 17.81 10.21
C PHE A 403 8.35 16.96 11.47
N ALA A 404 8.58 17.53 12.67
CA ALA A 404 8.34 16.85 13.95
C ALA A 404 6.88 16.40 14.12
N MET A 405 5.93 16.99 13.39
CA MET A 405 4.53 16.57 13.42
C MET A 405 4.33 15.15 12.93
N VAL A 406 5.17 14.65 12.02
CA VAL A 406 5.11 13.26 11.52
C VAL A 406 5.47 12.24 12.63
N PRO A 407 6.62 12.30 13.31
CA PRO A 407 6.89 11.43 14.45
C PRO A 407 5.96 11.71 15.65
N PHE A 408 5.50 12.95 15.86
CA PHE A 408 4.54 13.27 16.93
C PHE A 408 3.22 12.52 16.76
N GLU A 409 2.66 12.48 15.55
CA GLU A 409 1.48 11.67 15.22
C GLU A 409 1.70 10.21 15.58
N GLU A 410 2.84 9.65 15.25
CA GLU A 410 3.18 8.27 15.57
C GLU A 410 3.29 8.05 17.11
N PHE A 411 3.83 9.01 17.86
CA PHE A 411 3.86 8.97 19.33
C PHE A 411 2.47 8.96 19.94
N LEU A 412 1.55 9.78 19.46
CA LEU A 412 0.17 9.79 19.92
C LEU A 412 -0.51 8.43 19.76
N LYS A 413 -0.21 7.71 18.69
CA LYS A 413 -0.74 6.37 18.41
C LYS A 413 -0.25 5.31 19.39
N ILE A 414 1.01 5.39 19.85
CA ILE A 414 1.62 4.36 20.74
C ILE A 414 0.74 4.09 21.96
N PHE A 415 0.31 5.15 22.65
CA PHE A 415 -0.50 5.02 23.87
C PHE A 415 -1.78 4.21 23.63
N TRP A 416 -2.51 4.56 22.56
CA TRP A 416 -3.77 3.90 22.21
C TRP A 416 -3.54 2.47 21.73
N PHE A 417 -2.57 2.24 20.86
CA PHE A 417 -2.22 0.91 20.37
C PHE A 417 -1.75 0.00 21.49
N TYR A 418 -0.91 0.48 22.39
CA TYR A 418 -0.45 -0.30 23.55
C TYR A 418 -1.62 -0.71 24.45
N ARG A 419 -2.46 0.26 24.83
CA ARG A 419 -3.61 0.04 25.73
C ARG A 419 -4.60 -0.96 25.15
N TYR A 420 -5.00 -0.77 23.89
CA TYR A 420 -6.00 -1.63 23.26
C TYR A 420 -5.43 -3.00 22.92
N LYS A 421 -4.22 -3.09 22.39
CA LYS A 421 -3.54 -4.38 22.16
C LYS A 421 -3.51 -5.23 23.42
N LYS A 422 -3.06 -4.64 24.55
CA LYS A 422 -3.01 -5.35 25.83
C LYS A 422 -4.38 -5.81 26.32
N ARG A 423 -5.41 -4.97 26.17
CA ARG A 423 -6.78 -5.29 26.58
C ARG A 423 -7.34 -6.46 25.75
N TYR A 424 -7.38 -6.33 24.42
CA TYR A 424 -8.00 -7.33 23.56
C TYR A 424 -7.28 -8.68 23.55
N ILE A 425 -5.94 -8.70 23.67
CA ILE A 425 -5.21 -9.96 23.80
C ILE A 425 -5.55 -10.66 25.13
N ARG A 426 -5.63 -9.89 26.22
CA ARG A 426 -6.03 -10.43 27.53
C ARG A 426 -7.43 -11.01 27.47
N ASP A 427 -8.39 -10.25 26.95
CA ASP A 427 -9.79 -10.65 26.89
C ASP A 427 -9.96 -11.95 26.06
N LEU A 428 -9.28 -12.06 24.90
CA LEU A 428 -9.24 -13.29 24.09
C LEU A 428 -8.73 -14.53 24.84
N VAL A 429 -7.77 -14.35 25.74
CA VAL A 429 -7.18 -15.45 26.51
C VAL A 429 -8.06 -15.83 27.70
N THR A 430 -8.76 -14.85 28.29
CA THR A 430 -9.67 -15.08 29.44
C THR A 430 -11.02 -15.67 29.05
N ASP A 431 -11.61 -15.23 27.95
CA ASP A 431 -12.93 -15.69 27.49
C ASP A 431 -12.94 -17.15 26.97
N LYS A 432 -11.77 -17.75 26.76
CA LYS A 432 -11.60 -19.13 26.30
C LYS A 432 -11.01 -20.07 27.38
N LYS A 433 -10.91 -19.62 28.62
CA LYS A 433 -10.71 -20.49 29.80
C LYS A 433 -12.05 -20.88 30.41
#